data_3fd0c34f69e4292609dc822fc73efebb
#
_entry.id   3fd0c34f69e4292609dc822fc73efebb
#
_cell.length_a   1.000
_cell.length_b   1.000
_cell.length_c   1.000
_cell.angle_alpha   90.00
_cell.angle_beta   90.00
_cell.angle_gamma   90.00
#
_symmetry.space_group_name_H-M   'P 1'
#
loop_
_entity.id
_entity.type
_entity.pdbx_description
1 polymer ?
#
loop_
_entity_poly.entity_id
_entity_poly.type
_entity_poly.pdbx_seq_one_letter_code
_entity_poly.pdbx_strand_id
1 'polypeptide(L)'
;MLAFPGMKRLFKWFGIVVGAVVAVVVLLAGAAYAWVSASWDGDYSAMPRPAIVASTDPAVIAHGEYIFNAVAHCSICHGGPTSKDRKRGDRPSMAGGLIFHADPFGTFVARNLTPDRETGVGAQSDADLGRVVRSGVDHQGRFVPFMKLAVGPMADEDLTAVISYMRSLAPVRRQEEPEVWGFLGKYLAATNLKPAAKVPPPYVAASAEPSAARGAYLANGPAACRFCHTKHDAMAGFVETSVPFSGGDVQADETDPTSELQAPNLTPDPKSSPIAAWDEATFLTRFRGGKVFRGSDMPWENVAEMTDADVRSLYRYLRSLTPVAVVAAPSHRPKGWKTAG
;
A
#
# COMPACT_ATOMS: atom_id res chain seq x y z
N MET A 1 -25.24 53.64 38.16
CA MET A 1 -24.70 52.74 37.08
C MET A 1 -24.55 53.60 35.83
N LEU A 2 -23.35 54.07 35.52
CA LEU A 2 -23.09 54.91 34.34
C LEU A 2 -22.97 53.98 33.11
N ALA A 3 -23.95 53.95 32.27
CA ALA A 3 -23.90 53.23 31.01
C ALA A 3 -23.08 54.05 30.00
N PHE A 4 -21.88 53.60 29.70
CA PHE A 4 -20.98 54.18 28.68
C PHE A 4 -21.59 54.04 27.29
N PRO A 5 -22.06 55.14 26.61
CA PRO A 5 -22.70 55.06 25.29
C PRO A 5 -21.79 54.54 24.17
N GLY A 6 -20.46 54.54 24.37
CA GLY A 6 -19.50 53.99 23.42
C GLY A 6 -19.46 52.46 23.36
N MET A 7 -19.78 51.78 24.47
CA MET A 7 -19.68 50.32 24.60
C MET A 7 -20.69 49.58 23.70
N LYS A 8 -21.93 50.10 23.56
CA LYS A 8 -22.95 49.53 22.65
C LYS A 8 -22.55 49.64 21.17
N ARG A 9 -21.90 50.72 20.77
CA ARG A 9 -21.36 50.86 19.41
C ARG A 9 -20.21 49.90 19.15
N LEU A 10 -19.30 49.74 20.13
CA LEU A 10 -18.17 48.81 20.04
C LEU A 10 -18.64 47.36 19.88
N PHE A 11 -19.62 46.93 20.69
CA PHE A 11 -20.20 45.56 20.56
C PHE A 11 -20.92 45.37 19.23
N LYS A 12 -21.61 46.39 18.69
CA LYS A 12 -22.25 46.31 17.37
C LYS A 12 -21.22 46.12 16.24
N TRP A 13 -20.16 46.92 16.23
CA TRP A 13 -19.11 46.80 15.23
C TRP A 13 -18.33 45.48 15.37
N PHE A 14 -18.06 45.05 16.60
CA PHE A 14 -17.44 43.73 16.85
C PHE A 14 -18.32 42.59 16.30
N GLY A 15 -19.64 42.63 16.55
CA GLY A 15 -20.59 41.65 15.99
C GLY A 15 -20.62 41.65 14.46
N ILE A 16 -20.57 42.84 13.83
CA ILE A 16 -20.52 42.95 12.36
C ILE A 16 -19.22 42.36 11.80
N VAL A 17 -18.06 42.65 12.42
CA VAL A 17 -16.75 42.13 11.98
C VAL A 17 -16.70 40.62 12.14
N VAL A 18 -17.13 40.09 13.29
CA VAL A 18 -17.21 38.65 13.53
C VAL A 18 -18.12 37.95 12.53
N GLY A 19 -19.33 38.54 12.29
CA GLY A 19 -20.28 38.04 11.29
C GLY A 19 -19.70 38.04 9.88
N ALA A 20 -18.99 39.09 9.49
CA ALA A 20 -18.33 39.18 8.19
C ALA A 20 -17.18 38.10 8.07
N VAL A 21 -16.37 37.93 9.11
CA VAL A 21 -15.31 36.91 9.13
C VAL A 21 -15.92 35.51 9.01
N VAL A 22 -16.96 35.19 9.78
CA VAL A 22 -17.67 33.92 9.70
C VAL A 22 -18.26 33.71 8.29
N ALA A 23 -18.91 34.73 7.69
CA ALA A 23 -19.41 34.60 6.34
C ALA A 23 -18.31 34.31 5.31
N VAL A 24 -17.18 35.00 5.39
CA VAL A 24 -16.03 34.77 4.52
C VAL A 24 -15.49 33.33 4.71
N VAL A 25 -15.35 32.86 5.95
CA VAL A 25 -14.89 31.49 6.24
C VAL A 25 -15.86 30.47 5.65
N VAL A 26 -17.17 30.64 5.81
CA VAL A 26 -18.18 29.73 5.24
C VAL A 26 -18.14 29.75 3.71
N LEU A 27 -17.99 30.91 3.08
CA LEU A 27 -17.84 30.98 1.62
C LEU A 27 -16.60 30.31 1.11
N LEU A 28 -15.45 30.51 1.77
CA LEU A 28 -14.20 29.85 1.41
C LEU A 28 -14.26 28.31 1.62
N ALA A 29 -14.86 27.87 2.72
CA ALA A 29 -15.09 26.45 2.97
C ALA A 29 -16.02 25.83 1.93
N GLY A 30 -17.10 26.51 1.57
CA GLY A 30 -18.02 26.10 0.51
C GLY A 30 -17.34 26.02 -0.86
N ALA A 31 -16.54 27.02 -1.21
CA ALA A 31 -15.76 27.03 -2.45
C ALA A 31 -14.71 25.89 -2.49
N ALA A 32 -14.01 25.67 -1.38
CA ALA A 32 -13.04 24.56 -1.26
C ALA A 32 -13.75 23.20 -1.39
N TYR A 33 -14.88 23.01 -0.72
CA TYR A 33 -15.69 21.80 -0.84
C TYR A 33 -16.16 21.56 -2.28
N ALA A 34 -16.67 22.58 -2.95
CA ALA A 34 -17.13 22.49 -4.33
C ALA A 34 -15.97 22.16 -5.27
N TRP A 35 -14.81 22.79 -5.08
CA TRP A 35 -13.61 22.53 -5.86
C TRP A 35 -13.13 21.10 -5.68
N VAL A 36 -12.98 20.59 -4.44
CA VAL A 36 -12.61 19.21 -4.16
C VAL A 36 -13.58 18.24 -4.82
N SER A 37 -14.89 18.48 -4.67
CA SER A 37 -15.94 17.62 -5.21
C SER A 37 -15.93 17.55 -6.75
N ALA A 38 -15.45 18.59 -7.42
CA ALA A 38 -15.32 18.64 -8.87
C ALA A 38 -13.98 18.11 -9.41
N SER A 39 -12.92 18.04 -8.56
CA SER A 39 -11.55 17.81 -9.02
C SER A 39 -10.96 16.46 -8.59
N TRP A 40 -11.60 15.73 -7.67
CA TRP A 40 -11.02 14.51 -7.08
C TRP A 40 -10.99 13.32 -8.06
N ASP A 41 -12.00 13.22 -8.93
CA ASP A 41 -12.15 12.13 -9.91
C ASP A 41 -11.65 12.61 -11.29
N GLY A 42 -10.34 12.78 -11.39
CA GLY A 42 -9.70 13.20 -12.64
C GLY A 42 -9.68 12.09 -13.67
N ASP A 43 -9.79 12.45 -14.96
CA ASP A 43 -9.57 11.52 -16.08
C ASP A 43 -8.06 11.34 -16.34
N TYR A 44 -7.58 10.12 -16.16
CA TYR A 44 -6.19 9.71 -16.41
C TYR A 44 -6.08 8.73 -17.58
N SER A 45 -7.07 8.67 -18.47
CA SER A 45 -7.10 7.77 -19.62
C SER A 45 -5.90 7.92 -20.55
N ALA A 46 -5.31 9.13 -20.61
CA ALA A 46 -4.10 9.43 -21.38
C ALA A 46 -2.80 8.85 -20.78
N MET A 47 -2.82 8.32 -19.54
CA MET A 47 -1.61 7.70 -18.98
C MET A 47 -1.17 6.47 -19.79
N PRO A 48 0.14 6.31 -20.02
CA PRO A 48 0.67 5.23 -20.85
C PRO A 48 0.25 3.85 -20.36
N ARG A 49 -0.08 2.98 -21.30
CA ARG A 49 -0.27 1.55 -21.09
C ARG A 49 1.06 0.83 -21.38
N PRO A 50 1.56 -0.02 -20.48
CA PRO A 50 2.75 -0.81 -20.80
C PRO A 50 2.43 -1.83 -21.90
N ALA A 51 3.42 -2.18 -22.70
CA ALA A 51 3.29 -3.18 -23.78
C ALA A 51 3.32 -4.60 -23.20
N ILE A 52 2.35 -4.94 -22.35
CA ILE A 52 2.22 -6.25 -21.70
C ILE A 52 1.22 -7.09 -22.48
N VAL A 53 1.59 -8.35 -22.72
CA VAL A 53 0.73 -9.38 -23.32
C VAL A 53 0.87 -10.65 -22.51
N ALA A 54 -0.24 -11.20 -22.04
CA ALA A 54 -0.25 -12.44 -21.27
C ALA A 54 0.28 -13.61 -22.11
N SER A 55 1.05 -14.48 -21.47
CA SER A 55 1.57 -15.73 -22.05
C SER A 55 0.68 -16.91 -21.67
N THR A 56 0.62 -17.90 -22.54
CA THR A 56 0.02 -19.22 -22.26
C THR A 56 1.06 -20.26 -21.88
N ASP A 57 2.34 -19.88 -21.81
CA ASP A 57 3.41 -20.77 -21.38
C ASP A 57 3.23 -21.17 -19.91
N PRO A 58 3.12 -22.46 -19.58
CA PRO A 58 2.95 -22.93 -18.20
C PRO A 58 4.06 -22.47 -17.25
N ALA A 59 5.28 -22.29 -17.71
CA ALA A 59 6.39 -21.82 -16.89
C ALA A 59 6.21 -20.34 -16.51
N VAL A 60 5.73 -19.50 -17.44
CA VAL A 60 5.40 -18.09 -17.20
C VAL A 60 4.23 -17.99 -16.23
N ILE A 61 3.19 -18.82 -16.42
CA ILE A 61 2.01 -18.86 -15.52
C ILE A 61 2.43 -19.27 -14.10
N ALA A 62 3.24 -20.32 -13.95
CA ALA A 62 3.72 -20.77 -12.65
C ALA A 62 4.60 -19.71 -11.96
N HIS A 63 5.45 -19.01 -12.71
CA HIS A 63 6.21 -17.88 -12.19
C HIS A 63 5.27 -16.74 -11.74
N GLY A 64 4.22 -16.46 -12.53
CA GLY A 64 3.19 -15.49 -12.17
C GLY A 64 2.43 -15.86 -10.90
N GLU A 65 2.08 -17.13 -10.70
CA GLU A 65 1.48 -17.63 -9.46
C GLU A 65 2.39 -17.37 -8.25
N TYR A 66 3.69 -17.65 -8.41
CA TYR A 66 4.68 -17.42 -7.38
C TYR A 66 4.81 -15.94 -7.02
N ILE A 67 4.98 -15.06 -8.01
CA ILE A 67 5.06 -13.60 -7.78
C ILE A 67 3.75 -13.09 -7.15
N PHE A 68 2.60 -13.49 -7.67
CA PHE A 68 1.29 -13.04 -7.22
C PHE A 68 1.01 -13.41 -5.75
N ASN A 69 1.29 -14.64 -5.36
CA ASN A 69 0.94 -15.14 -4.02
C ASN A 69 2.05 -14.95 -2.99
N ALA A 70 3.29 -15.28 -3.31
CA ALA A 70 4.39 -15.31 -2.35
C ALA A 70 5.11 -13.96 -2.25
N VAL A 71 5.30 -13.26 -3.38
CA VAL A 71 6.15 -12.07 -3.43
C VAL A 71 5.33 -10.78 -3.33
N ALA A 72 4.38 -10.58 -4.24
CA ALA A 72 3.57 -9.34 -4.32
C ALA A 72 2.30 -9.38 -3.46
N HIS A 73 2.01 -10.51 -2.82
CA HIS A 73 0.91 -10.75 -1.85
C HIS A 73 -0.48 -10.29 -2.34
N CYS A 74 -0.74 -10.28 -3.64
CA CYS A 74 -2.01 -9.83 -4.22
C CYS A 74 -3.23 -10.55 -3.60
N SER A 75 -3.03 -11.82 -3.22
CA SER A 75 -4.05 -12.65 -2.59
C SER A 75 -4.52 -12.15 -1.22
N ILE A 76 -3.77 -11.28 -0.52
CA ILE A 76 -4.22 -10.69 0.76
C ILE A 76 -5.43 -9.80 0.55
N CYS A 77 -5.43 -8.98 -0.49
CA CYS A 77 -6.53 -8.08 -0.79
C CYS A 77 -7.56 -8.74 -1.71
N HIS A 78 -7.11 -9.42 -2.75
CA HIS A 78 -7.97 -9.92 -3.81
C HIS A 78 -8.46 -11.37 -3.62
N GLY A 79 -8.04 -12.05 -2.55
CA GLY A 79 -8.40 -13.44 -2.27
C GLY A 79 -9.83 -13.66 -1.76
N GLY A 80 -10.54 -12.60 -1.40
CA GLY A 80 -11.91 -12.66 -0.88
C GLY A 80 -12.08 -11.99 0.47
N PRO A 81 -13.30 -11.94 1.03
CA PRO A 81 -13.62 -11.21 2.26
C PRO A 81 -12.79 -11.62 3.49
N THR A 82 -12.36 -12.88 3.55
CA THR A 82 -11.58 -13.45 4.66
C THR A 82 -10.12 -13.69 4.31
N SER A 83 -9.64 -13.09 3.22
CA SER A 83 -8.27 -13.34 2.74
C SER A 83 -7.17 -12.88 3.69
N LYS A 84 -7.46 -11.94 4.60
CA LYS A 84 -6.54 -11.57 5.70
C LYS A 84 -6.27 -12.73 6.68
N ASP A 85 -7.20 -13.69 6.79
CA ASP A 85 -7.11 -14.86 7.68
C ASP A 85 -6.54 -16.10 6.98
N ARG A 86 -6.05 -15.97 5.74
CA ARG A 86 -5.50 -17.09 4.97
C ARG A 86 -4.33 -17.75 5.71
N LYS A 87 -4.19 -19.04 5.46
CA LYS A 87 -3.04 -19.82 5.92
C LYS A 87 -2.03 -19.99 4.79
N ARG A 88 -0.81 -20.33 5.15
CA ARG A 88 0.23 -20.70 4.18
C ARG A 88 -0.28 -21.83 3.28
N GLY A 89 -0.11 -21.65 1.98
CA GLY A 89 -0.54 -22.62 0.96
C GLY A 89 -1.99 -22.44 0.47
N ASP A 90 -2.79 -21.60 1.10
CA ASP A 90 -4.14 -21.33 0.62
C ASP A 90 -4.10 -20.64 -0.76
N ARG A 91 -4.97 -21.09 -1.65
CA ARG A 91 -5.17 -20.49 -2.98
C ARG A 91 -6.63 -20.04 -3.10
N PRO A 92 -6.98 -18.86 -2.58
CA PRO A 92 -8.33 -18.33 -2.69
C PRO A 92 -8.69 -18.04 -4.16
N SER A 93 -9.97 -17.87 -4.44
CA SER A 93 -10.49 -17.72 -5.82
C SER A 93 -10.06 -16.44 -6.53
N MET A 94 -9.46 -15.47 -5.86
CA MET A 94 -9.12 -14.13 -6.36
C MET A 94 -10.34 -13.32 -6.84
N ALA A 95 -11.53 -13.68 -6.36
CA ALA A 95 -12.77 -13.01 -6.73
C ALA A 95 -13.00 -11.68 -5.99
N GLY A 96 -12.03 -11.17 -5.23
CA GLY A 96 -12.12 -9.90 -4.54
C GLY A 96 -13.11 -9.87 -3.37
N GLY A 97 -13.54 -8.67 -3.01
CA GLY A 97 -14.58 -8.44 -2.01
C GLY A 97 -14.07 -8.26 -0.58
N LEU A 98 -12.77 -8.14 -0.35
CA LEU A 98 -12.26 -7.63 0.91
C LEU A 98 -12.58 -6.13 0.99
N ILE A 99 -13.18 -5.71 2.09
CA ILE A 99 -13.56 -4.32 2.35
C ILE A 99 -12.53 -3.69 3.28
N PHE A 100 -12.07 -2.51 2.90
CA PHE A 100 -11.15 -1.69 3.68
C PHE A 100 -11.89 -0.46 4.21
N HIS A 101 -12.07 -0.37 5.51
CA HIS A 101 -12.54 0.82 6.18
C HIS A 101 -11.34 1.71 6.52
N ALA A 102 -11.08 2.70 5.68
CA ALA A 102 -9.97 3.63 5.83
C ALA A 102 -10.46 5.02 6.27
N ASP A 103 -11.21 5.08 7.36
CA ASP A 103 -11.73 6.35 7.89
C ASP A 103 -10.59 7.30 8.29
N PRO A 104 -10.69 8.59 7.96
CA PRO A 104 -11.78 9.31 7.30
C PRO A 104 -11.65 9.40 5.77
N PHE A 105 -10.84 8.55 5.13
CA PHE A 105 -10.58 8.60 3.67
C PHE A 105 -11.69 7.94 2.86
N GLY A 106 -12.34 6.89 3.41
CA GLY A 106 -13.45 6.20 2.76
C GLY A 106 -13.47 4.69 3.01
N THR A 107 -14.39 4.02 2.30
CA THR A 107 -14.49 2.56 2.26
C THR A 107 -14.17 2.08 0.85
N PHE A 108 -13.24 1.15 0.72
CA PHE A 108 -12.72 0.65 -0.54
C PHE A 108 -12.87 -0.86 -0.61
N VAL A 109 -13.00 -1.39 -1.83
CA VAL A 109 -13.26 -2.82 -2.06
C VAL A 109 -12.21 -3.38 -3.02
N ALA A 110 -11.56 -4.47 -2.62
CA ALA A 110 -10.64 -5.19 -3.50
C ALA A 110 -11.41 -5.84 -4.64
N ARG A 111 -11.01 -5.57 -5.88
CA ARG A 111 -11.68 -5.98 -7.10
C ARG A 111 -11.49 -7.47 -7.41
N ASN A 112 -12.46 -8.04 -8.13
CA ASN A 112 -12.39 -9.37 -8.70
C ASN A 112 -11.32 -9.44 -9.81
N LEU A 113 -10.25 -10.21 -9.59
CA LEU A 113 -9.14 -10.40 -10.53
C LEU A 113 -9.31 -11.64 -11.42
N THR A 114 -10.40 -12.40 -11.29
CA THR A 114 -10.66 -13.54 -12.15
C THR A 114 -11.05 -13.09 -13.58
N PRO A 115 -10.86 -13.94 -14.61
CA PRO A 115 -11.21 -13.60 -15.97
C PRO A 115 -12.72 -13.64 -16.27
N ASP A 116 -13.58 -13.42 -15.28
CA ASP A 116 -15.00 -13.18 -15.48
C ASP A 116 -15.20 -11.89 -16.27
N ARG A 117 -16.00 -11.95 -17.34
CA ARG A 117 -16.15 -10.82 -18.26
C ARG A 117 -17.08 -9.72 -17.75
N GLU A 118 -17.96 -10.01 -16.82
CA GLU A 118 -18.96 -9.06 -16.32
C GLU A 118 -18.51 -8.40 -15.02
N THR A 119 -17.93 -9.17 -14.11
CA THR A 119 -17.61 -8.70 -12.74
C THR A 119 -16.11 -8.75 -12.43
N GLY A 120 -15.30 -9.35 -13.30
CA GLY A 120 -13.86 -9.46 -13.15
C GLY A 120 -13.06 -8.69 -14.19
N VAL A 121 -11.84 -9.15 -14.46
CA VAL A 121 -10.93 -8.52 -15.41
C VAL A 121 -11.00 -9.09 -16.82
N GLY A 122 -11.94 -10.01 -17.09
CA GLY A 122 -12.00 -10.75 -18.36
C GLY A 122 -12.26 -9.90 -19.61
N ALA A 123 -12.91 -8.74 -19.46
CA ALA A 123 -13.15 -7.80 -20.56
C ALA A 123 -12.05 -6.75 -20.74
N GLN A 124 -11.11 -6.64 -19.80
CA GLN A 124 -10.02 -5.66 -19.83
C GLN A 124 -8.83 -6.18 -20.63
N SER A 125 -8.08 -5.30 -21.29
CA SER A 125 -6.84 -5.67 -21.98
C SER A 125 -5.70 -5.94 -20.97
N ASP A 126 -4.70 -6.72 -21.37
CA ASP A 126 -3.50 -6.95 -20.55
C ASP A 126 -2.74 -5.65 -20.30
N ALA A 127 -2.72 -4.76 -21.28
CA ALA A 127 -2.12 -3.43 -21.16
C ALA A 127 -2.87 -2.55 -20.14
N ASP A 128 -4.21 -2.65 -20.02
CA ASP A 128 -4.98 -1.95 -18.99
C ASP A 128 -4.65 -2.51 -17.58
N LEU A 129 -4.58 -3.84 -17.44
CA LEU A 129 -4.16 -4.48 -16.19
C LEU A 129 -2.74 -4.07 -15.80
N GLY A 130 -1.83 -4.04 -16.77
CA GLY A 130 -0.48 -3.52 -16.57
C GLY A 130 -0.47 -2.06 -16.12
N ARG A 131 -1.34 -1.21 -16.67
CA ARG A 131 -1.47 0.20 -16.26
C ARG A 131 -1.94 0.34 -14.82
N VAL A 132 -2.91 -0.48 -14.38
CA VAL A 132 -3.36 -0.47 -12.97
C VAL A 132 -2.21 -0.76 -12.02
N VAL A 133 -1.43 -1.81 -12.29
CA VAL A 133 -0.28 -2.16 -11.44
C VAL A 133 0.81 -1.08 -11.53
N ARG A 134 1.09 -0.54 -12.72
CA ARG A 134 2.18 0.40 -12.98
C ARG A 134 1.89 1.82 -12.49
N SER A 135 0.66 2.28 -12.57
CA SER A 135 0.33 3.69 -12.27
C SER A 135 -0.90 3.87 -11.39
N GLY A 136 -1.62 2.81 -11.04
CA GLY A 136 -2.88 2.89 -10.29
C GLY A 136 -4.03 3.46 -11.13
N VAL A 137 -4.03 3.30 -12.46
CA VAL A 137 -5.10 3.82 -13.33
C VAL A 137 -5.84 2.65 -13.98
N ASP A 138 -7.14 2.56 -13.73
CA ASP A 138 -7.99 1.49 -14.26
C ASP A 138 -8.29 1.66 -15.76
N HIS A 139 -9.00 0.67 -16.35
CA HIS A 139 -9.38 0.66 -17.77
C HIS A 139 -10.28 1.85 -18.17
N GLN A 140 -10.98 2.46 -17.22
CA GLN A 140 -11.83 3.64 -17.41
C GLN A 140 -11.09 4.97 -17.24
N GLY A 141 -9.78 4.94 -16.94
CA GLY A 141 -8.98 6.15 -16.68
C GLY A 141 -9.14 6.70 -15.27
N ARG A 142 -9.74 5.96 -14.34
CA ARG A 142 -9.92 6.39 -12.95
C ARG A 142 -8.73 5.97 -12.09
N PHE A 143 -8.42 6.80 -11.11
CA PHE A 143 -7.33 6.53 -10.18
C PHE A 143 -7.74 5.55 -9.06
N VAL A 144 -6.93 4.51 -8.87
CA VAL A 144 -7.08 3.47 -7.85
C VAL A 144 -5.91 3.60 -6.87
N PRO A 145 -6.03 4.40 -5.80
CA PRO A 145 -4.91 4.77 -4.93
C PRO A 145 -4.26 3.57 -4.25
N PHE A 146 -5.02 2.57 -3.82
CA PHE A 146 -4.46 1.37 -3.20
C PHE A 146 -3.51 0.61 -4.14
N MET A 147 -3.82 0.52 -5.43
CA MET A 147 -2.93 -0.13 -6.40
C MET A 147 -1.63 0.67 -6.62
N LYS A 148 -1.68 2.00 -6.45
CA LYS A 148 -0.46 2.81 -6.44
C LYS A 148 0.40 2.53 -5.20
N LEU A 149 -0.20 2.35 -4.03
CA LEU A 149 0.49 2.28 -2.74
C LEU A 149 0.91 0.85 -2.38
N ALA A 150 0.00 -0.12 -2.54
CA ALA A 150 0.18 -1.48 -2.03
C ALA A 150 1.14 -2.35 -2.85
N VAL A 151 1.40 -2.01 -4.11
CA VAL A 151 2.28 -2.79 -5.01
C VAL A 151 3.49 -1.97 -5.37
N GLY A 152 4.68 -2.49 -5.11
CA GLY A 152 5.94 -1.88 -5.56
C GLY A 152 6.09 -1.89 -7.09
N PRO A 153 7.06 -1.13 -7.64
CA PRO A 153 7.36 -1.17 -9.06
C PRO A 153 7.83 -2.57 -9.48
N MET A 154 7.24 -3.10 -10.55
CA MET A 154 7.47 -4.47 -11.02
C MET A 154 8.04 -4.43 -12.45
N ALA A 155 9.07 -5.20 -12.76
CA ALA A 155 9.60 -5.34 -14.10
C ALA A 155 8.56 -5.93 -15.07
N ASP A 156 8.73 -5.71 -16.38
CA ASP A 156 7.75 -6.15 -17.37
C ASP A 156 7.61 -7.68 -17.42
N GLU A 157 8.69 -8.41 -17.18
CA GLU A 157 8.71 -9.86 -17.14
C GLU A 157 7.82 -10.42 -16.02
N ASP A 158 7.98 -9.90 -14.79
CA ASP A 158 7.17 -10.33 -13.65
C ASP A 158 5.72 -9.85 -13.79
N LEU A 159 5.51 -8.65 -14.34
CA LEU A 159 4.16 -8.13 -14.60
C LEU A 159 3.43 -8.96 -15.67
N THR A 160 4.14 -9.37 -16.73
CA THR A 160 3.63 -10.31 -17.73
C THR A 160 3.24 -11.63 -17.10
N ALA A 161 4.10 -12.18 -16.24
CA ALA A 161 3.84 -13.44 -15.56
C ALA A 161 2.61 -13.34 -14.62
N VAL A 162 2.50 -12.27 -13.84
CA VAL A 162 1.35 -12.00 -12.95
C VAL A 162 0.05 -11.91 -13.75
N ILE A 163 0.03 -11.19 -14.88
CA ILE A 163 -1.16 -11.06 -15.72
C ILE A 163 -1.49 -12.39 -16.38
N SER A 164 -0.48 -13.17 -16.81
CA SER A 164 -0.66 -14.52 -17.36
C SER A 164 -1.32 -15.45 -16.35
N TYR A 165 -0.88 -15.41 -15.09
CA TYR A 165 -1.52 -16.15 -14.01
C TYR A 165 -2.97 -15.70 -13.80
N MET A 166 -3.27 -14.39 -13.74
CA MET A 166 -4.64 -13.90 -13.62
C MET A 166 -5.54 -14.39 -14.74
N ARG A 167 -5.04 -14.44 -16.00
CA ARG A 167 -5.76 -14.98 -17.15
C ARG A 167 -6.02 -16.48 -17.07
N SER A 168 -5.18 -17.22 -16.35
CA SER A 168 -5.32 -18.69 -16.18
C SER A 168 -6.29 -19.10 -15.08
N LEU A 169 -6.73 -18.15 -14.22
CA LEU A 169 -7.68 -18.43 -13.14
C LEU A 169 -9.05 -18.86 -13.69
N ALA A 170 -9.77 -19.65 -12.89
CA ALA A 170 -11.17 -19.94 -13.18
C ALA A 170 -12.02 -18.66 -13.03
N PRO A 171 -12.92 -18.35 -13.97
CA PRO A 171 -13.80 -17.19 -13.85
C PRO A 171 -14.78 -17.39 -12.69
N VAL A 172 -14.89 -16.38 -11.83
CA VAL A 172 -15.84 -16.35 -10.72
C VAL A 172 -16.68 -15.09 -10.81
N ARG A 173 -17.99 -15.25 -10.97
CA ARG A 173 -18.94 -14.14 -10.97
C ARG A 173 -19.17 -13.65 -9.55
N ARG A 174 -18.83 -12.40 -9.27
CA ARG A 174 -19.05 -11.76 -7.98
C ARG A 174 -19.39 -10.28 -8.17
N GLN A 175 -20.59 -9.88 -7.74
CA GLN A 175 -20.94 -8.46 -7.64
C GLN A 175 -20.18 -7.83 -6.47
N GLU A 176 -19.53 -6.72 -6.73
CA GLU A 176 -18.77 -5.97 -5.71
C GLU A 176 -19.62 -4.86 -5.11
N GLU A 177 -19.37 -4.58 -3.83
CA GLU A 177 -19.94 -3.41 -3.17
C GLU A 177 -19.33 -2.12 -3.76
N PRO A 178 -20.11 -1.03 -3.82
CA PRO A 178 -19.58 0.25 -4.30
C PRO A 178 -18.58 0.84 -3.32
N GLU A 179 -17.53 1.46 -3.86
CA GLU A 179 -16.60 2.26 -3.07
C GLU A 179 -17.27 3.57 -2.60
N VAL A 180 -16.96 3.97 -1.38
CA VAL A 180 -17.45 5.21 -0.79
C VAL A 180 -16.26 6.09 -0.41
N TRP A 181 -16.05 7.18 -1.13
CA TRP A 181 -14.98 8.12 -0.86
C TRP A 181 -15.39 9.14 0.21
N GLY A 182 -14.65 9.18 1.31
CA GLY A 182 -14.75 10.25 2.31
C GLY A 182 -14.19 11.58 1.79
N PHE A 183 -14.58 12.70 2.42
CA PHE A 183 -14.11 14.03 1.98
C PHE A 183 -12.58 14.15 2.00
N LEU A 184 -11.90 13.63 3.02
CA LEU A 184 -10.44 13.69 3.10
C LEU A 184 -9.78 12.84 2.00
N GLY A 185 -10.35 11.68 1.66
CA GLY A 185 -9.88 10.88 0.52
C GLY A 185 -10.00 11.64 -0.80
N LYS A 186 -11.15 12.29 -1.02
CA LYS A 186 -11.37 13.16 -2.20
C LYS A 186 -10.39 14.35 -2.22
N TYR A 187 -10.15 14.99 -1.08
CA TYR A 187 -9.18 16.07 -0.97
C TYR A 187 -7.77 15.62 -1.35
N LEU A 188 -7.30 14.47 -0.83
CA LEU A 188 -5.99 13.93 -1.21
C LEU A 188 -5.92 13.56 -2.70
N ALA A 189 -6.97 12.95 -3.25
CA ALA A 189 -7.05 12.63 -4.67
C ALA A 189 -7.10 13.92 -5.54
N ALA A 190 -7.75 14.98 -5.08
CA ALA A 190 -7.75 16.27 -5.76
C ALA A 190 -6.38 16.98 -5.74
N THR A 191 -5.59 16.79 -4.67
CA THR A 191 -4.33 17.53 -4.43
C THR A 191 -3.07 16.68 -4.61
N ASN A 192 -2.74 15.85 -3.64
CA ASN A 192 -1.41 15.26 -3.45
C ASN A 192 -1.31 13.80 -3.91
N LEU A 193 -2.38 13.02 -3.79
CA LEU A 193 -2.40 11.62 -4.15
C LEU A 193 -2.83 11.46 -5.62
N LYS A 194 -1.86 11.49 -6.52
CA LYS A 194 -2.07 11.41 -7.97
C LYS A 194 -1.44 10.13 -8.53
N PRO A 195 -1.97 9.61 -9.66
CA PRO A 195 -1.28 8.54 -10.37
C PRO A 195 0.08 9.02 -10.86
N ALA A 196 1.05 8.12 -10.76
CA ALA A 196 2.39 8.34 -11.30
C ALA A 196 2.93 7.00 -11.75
N ALA A 197 3.60 6.97 -12.89
CA ALA A 197 4.26 5.77 -13.36
C ALA A 197 5.33 5.33 -12.34
N LYS A 198 5.25 4.09 -11.89
CA LYS A 198 6.29 3.46 -11.08
C LYS A 198 7.43 3.06 -12.00
N VAL A 199 8.62 3.55 -11.73
CA VAL A 199 9.83 3.13 -12.44
C VAL A 199 10.31 1.83 -11.79
N PRO A 200 10.24 0.67 -12.47
CA PRO A 200 10.72 -0.57 -11.88
C PRO A 200 12.25 -0.55 -11.76
N PRO A 201 12.80 -1.19 -10.72
CA PRO A 201 14.23 -1.49 -10.73
C PRO A 201 14.57 -2.42 -11.90
N PRO A 202 15.84 -2.53 -12.30
CA PRO A 202 16.26 -3.49 -13.29
C PRO A 202 15.78 -4.91 -12.92
N TYR A 203 15.22 -5.62 -13.91
CA TYR A 203 14.81 -7.00 -13.70
C TYR A 203 16.01 -7.89 -13.35
N VAL A 204 15.85 -8.68 -12.31
CA VAL A 204 16.81 -9.71 -11.92
C VAL A 204 16.05 -11.02 -11.80
N ALA A 205 16.31 -11.95 -12.72
CA ALA A 205 15.66 -13.26 -12.72
C ALA A 205 15.88 -14.00 -11.40
N ALA A 206 14.93 -14.85 -11.02
CA ALA A 206 15.13 -15.79 -9.94
C ALA A 206 16.30 -16.71 -10.26
N SER A 207 17.15 -16.96 -9.27
CA SER A 207 18.33 -17.82 -9.39
C SER A 207 18.41 -18.75 -8.19
N ALA A 208 18.98 -19.94 -8.37
CA ALA A 208 19.29 -20.82 -7.25
C ALA A 208 20.36 -20.20 -6.32
N GLU A 209 21.23 -19.37 -6.90
CA GLU A 209 22.28 -18.66 -6.14
C GLU A 209 21.74 -17.28 -5.67
N PRO A 210 21.60 -17.08 -4.35
CA PRO A 210 21.16 -15.80 -3.80
C PRO A 210 22.10 -14.64 -4.15
N SER A 211 21.51 -13.43 -4.39
CA SER A 211 22.31 -12.23 -4.67
C SER A 211 21.68 -10.98 -4.05
N ALA A 212 22.53 -10.00 -3.67
CA ALA A 212 22.03 -8.70 -3.21
C ALA A 212 21.27 -7.96 -4.31
N ALA A 213 21.61 -8.13 -5.59
CA ALA A 213 20.91 -7.52 -6.72
C ALA A 213 19.47 -8.06 -6.84
N ARG A 214 19.25 -9.37 -6.71
CA ARG A 214 17.93 -9.98 -6.66
C ARG A 214 17.15 -9.48 -5.43
N GLY A 215 17.80 -9.41 -4.27
CA GLY A 215 17.20 -8.86 -3.05
C GLY A 215 16.79 -7.40 -3.19
N ALA A 216 17.60 -6.56 -3.84
CA ALA A 216 17.29 -5.16 -4.12
C ALA A 216 16.05 -5.04 -5.03
N TYR A 217 15.98 -5.86 -6.09
CA TYR A 217 14.82 -5.92 -6.97
C TYR A 217 13.54 -6.27 -6.19
N LEU A 218 13.60 -7.34 -5.41
CA LEU A 218 12.43 -7.79 -4.63
C LEU A 218 11.99 -6.73 -3.61
N ALA A 219 12.91 -6.22 -2.80
CA ALA A 219 12.60 -5.33 -1.68
C ALA A 219 12.08 -3.95 -2.12
N ASN A 220 12.63 -3.40 -3.21
CA ASN A 220 12.19 -2.12 -3.78
C ASN A 220 11.10 -2.27 -4.86
N GLY A 221 10.85 -3.48 -5.32
CA GLY A 221 9.92 -3.84 -6.38
C GLY A 221 8.74 -4.65 -5.85
N PRO A 222 8.52 -5.87 -6.39
CA PRO A 222 7.28 -6.60 -6.20
C PRO A 222 6.93 -6.93 -4.75
N ALA A 223 7.91 -7.17 -3.87
CA ALA A 223 7.66 -7.46 -2.46
C ALA A 223 7.34 -6.22 -1.62
N ALA A 224 7.50 -5.01 -2.17
CA ALA A 224 7.15 -3.73 -1.56
C ALA A 224 7.65 -3.52 -0.12
N CYS A 225 8.73 -4.18 0.31
CA CYS A 225 9.25 -4.08 1.67
C CYS A 225 9.54 -2.63 2.07
N ARG A 226 10.07 -1.84 1.10
CA ARG A 226 10.37 -0.43 1.29
C ARG A 226 9.17 0.38 1.73
N PHE A 227 7.96 0.11 1.21
CA PHE A 227 6.77 0.87 1.55
C PHE A 227 6.43 0.77 3.05
N CYS A 228 6.38 -0.45 3.60
CA CYS A 228 6.06 -0.63 5.01
C CYS A 228 7.21 -0.27 5.97
N HIS A 229 8.48 -0.46 5.51
CA HIS A 229 9.67 -0.25 6.34
C HIS A 229 10.33 1.14 6.16
N THR A 230 9.61 2.11 5.59
CA THR A 230 10.01 3.52 5.47
C THR A 230 8.85 4.39 5.95
N LYS A 231 9.13 5.53 6.57
CA LYS A 231 8.08 6.47 6.99
C LYS A 231 7.59 7.31 5.82
N HIS A 232 6.29 7.62 5.84
CA HIS A 232 5.63 8.40 4.80
C HIS A 232 4.79 9.52 5.39
N ASP A 233 4.63 10.61 4.66
CA ASP A 233 3.61 11.62 4.92
C ASP A 233 2.38 11.31 4.06
N ALA A 234 1.34 10.77 4.69
CA ALA A 234 0.08 10.45 4.02
C ALA A 234 -0.61 11.69 3.44
N MET A 235 -0.51 12.84 4.13
CA MET A 235 -1.11 14.09 3.67
C MET A 235 -0.37 14.71 2.49
N ALA A 236 0.93 14.42 2.34
CA ALA A 236 1.72 14.77 1.16
C ALA A 236 1.60 13.76 0.00
N GLY A 237 0.65 12.80 0.07
CA GLY A 237 0.47 11.77 -0.95
C GLY A 237 1.42 10.59 -0.80
N PHE A 238 1.77 10.24 0.42
CA PHE A 238 2.67 9.14 0.80
C PHE A 238 4.11 9.35 0.31
N VAL A 239 4.60 10.57 0.42
CA VAL A 239 6.03 10.87 0.19
C VAL A 239 6.86 10.32 1.35
N GLU A 240 7.98 9.66 1.03
CA GLU A 240 8.92 9.15 2.03
C GLU A 240 9.53 10.30 2.83
N THR A 241 9.52 10.17 4.16
CA THR A 241 10.02 11.18 5.11
C THR A 241 11.20 10.69 5.94
N SER A 242 11.64 9.45 5.73
CA SER A 242 12.83 8.87 6.37
C SER A 242 13.74 8.20 5.36
N VAL A 243 14.94 7.81 5.80
CA VAL A 243 15.83 6.97 5.01
C VAL A 243 15.12 5.64 4.72
N PRO A 244 15.14 5.13 3.48
CA PRO A 244 14.53 3.86 3.13
C PRO A 244 14.96 2.72 4.05
N PHE A 245 14.01 1.88 4.42
CA PHE A 245 14.18 0.74 5.33
C PHE A 245 14.56 1.07 6.77
N SER A 246 14.56 2.33 7.20
CA SER A 246 14.91 2.71 8.57
C SER A 246 13.76 2.57 9.58
N GLY A 247 12.68 1.90 9.20
CA GLY A 247 11.47 1.70 9.99
C GLY A 247 10.28 2.49 9.49
N GLY A 248 9.10 1.92 9.62
CA GLY A 248 7.84 2.49 9.12
C GLY A 248 7.14 3.42 10.10
N ASP A 249 5.92 3.81 9.72
CA ASP A 249 5.02 4.59 10.54
C ASP A 249 4.42 3.77 11.67
N VAL A 250 3.99 4.45 12.73
CA VAL A 250 3.22 3.85 13.79
C VAL A 250 1.76 3.74 13.35
N GLN A 251 1.19 2.55 13.49
CA GLN A 251 -0.18 2.24 13.11
C GLN A 251 -0.93 1.66 14.31
N ALA A 252 -2.26 1.81 14.33
CA ALA A 252 -3.09 1.15 15.33
C ALA A 252 -3.13 -0.38 15.04
N ASP A 253 -3.13 -1.19 16.09
CA ASP A 253 -3.42 -2.62 15.95
C ASP A 253 -4.93 -2.82 15.76
N GLU A 254 -5.38 -3.29 14.59
CA GLU A 254 -6.79 -3.54 14.30
C GLU A 254 -7.38 -4.65 15.19
N THR A 255 -6.55 -5.49 15.78
CA THR A 255 -6.98 -6.64 16.62
C THR A 255 -6.92 -6.35 18.12
N ASP A 256 -6.23 -5.27 18.52
CA ASP A 256 -6.11 -4.81 19.91
C ASP A 256 -6.04 -3.27 19.96
N PRO A 257 -7.15 -2.59 20.32
CA PRO A 257 -7.21 -1.13 20.35
C PRO A 257 -6.29 -0.48 21.40
N THR A 258 -5.72 -1.26 22.32
CA THR A 258 -4.76 -0.80 23.35
C THR A 258 -3.32 -0.85 22.88
N SER A 259 -3.06 -1.39 21.71
CA SER A 259 -1.75 -1.60 21.13
C SER A 259 -1.53 -0.80 19.85
N GLU A 260 -0.28 -0.60 19.50
CA GLU A 260 0.18 -0.02 18.24
C GLU A 260 1.28 -0.87 17.62
N LEU A 261 1.40 -0.76 16.30
CA LEU A 261 2.35 -1.50 15.47
C LEU A 261 3.33 -0.55 14.81
N GLN A 262 4.55 -1.01 14.60
CA GLN A 262 5.52 -0.31 13.77
C GLN A 262 6.42 -1.31 13.04
N ALA A 263 6.54 -1.17 11.73
CA ALA A 263 7.51 -1.94 10.96
C ALA A 263 8.93 -1.58 11.41
N PRO A 264 9.78 -2.58 11.75
CA PRO A 264 11.10 -2.33 12.31
C PRO A 264 12.09 -1.75 11.29
N ASN A 265 13.17 -1.16 11.79
CA ASN A 265 14.35 -0.82 11.02
C ASN A 265 14.96 -2.09 10.41
N LEU A 266 15.13 -2.13 9.10
CA LEU A 266 15.78 -3.21 8.35
C LEU A 266 17.17 -2.83 7.83
N THR A 267 17.68 -1.63 8.14
CA THR A 267 19.11 -1.34 7.91
C THR A 267 19.93 -2.03 9.01
N PRO A 268 21.18 -2.44 8.76
CA PRO A 268 21.94 -3.28 9.71
C PRO A 268 22.52 -2.48 10.90
N ASP A 269 21.73 -1.59 11.50
CA ASP A 269 22.13 -0.83 12.70
C ASP A 269 22.10 -1.73 13.96
N PRO A 270 23.21 -1.85 14.69
CA PRO A 270 23.33 -2.82 15.78
C PRO A 270 22.44 -2.50 17.00
N LYS A 271 21.92 -1.28 17.10
CA LYS A 271 21.13 -0.86 18.27
C LYS A 271 19.63 -0.87 18.01
N SER A 272 19.21 -0.65 16.78
CA SER A 272 17.79 -0.43 16.46
C SER A 272 17.19 -1.42 15.46
N SER A 273 18.01 -2.31 14.89
CA SER A 273 17.54 -3.26 13.89
C SER A 273 17.58 -4.71 14.39
N PRO A 274 16.45 -5.46 14.29
CA PRO A 274 16.44 -6.86 14.68
C PRO A 274 17.35 -7.72 13.79
N ILE A 275 17.51 -7.35 12.51
CA ILE A 275 18.32 -8.13 11.58
C ILE A 275 19.83 -7.92 11.74
N ALA A 276 20.26 -6.94 12.51
CA ALA A 276 21.68 -6.67 12.70
C ALA A 276 22.43 -7.85 13.35
N ALA A 277 21.76 -8.52 14.30
CA ALA A 277 22.29 -9.67 15.03
C ALA A 277 21.97 -11.01 14.34
N TRP A 278 21.18 -11.04 13.27
CA TRP A 278 20.80 -12.28 12.60
C TRP A 278 21.81 -12.67 11.53
N ASP A 279 22.11 -13.95 11.46
CA ASP A 279 22.72 -14.56 10.29
C ASP A 279 21.67 -14.92 9.23
N GLU A 280 22.12 -15.39 8.07
CA GLU A 280 21.24 -15.75 6.95
C GLU A 280 20.28 -16.89 7.31
N ALA A 281 20.70 -17.84 8.14
CA ALA A 281 19.87 -18.96 8.57
C ALA A 281 18.75 -18.52 9.54
N THR A 282 19.08 -17.63 10.47
CA THR A 282 18.11 -17.02 11.39
C THR A 282 17.07 -16.20 10.64
N PHE A 283 17.50 -15.39 9.65
CA PHE A 283 16.60 -14.61 8.81
C PHE A 283 15.64 -15.51 8.03
N LEU A 284 16.15 -16.57 7.40
CA LEU A 284 15.33 -17.57 6.70
C LEU A 284 14.32 -18.23 7.66
N THR A 285 14.77 -18.65 8.83
CA THR A 285 13.92 -19.27 9.86
C THR A 285 12.80 -18.32 10.28
N ARG A 286 13.09 -17.01 10.43
CA ARG A 286 12.07 -16.01 10.76
C ARG A 286 11.00 -15.88 9.69
N PHE A 287 11.38 -15.91 8.41
CA PHE A 287 10.41 -15.89 7.29
C PHE A 287 9.51 -17.13 7.29
N ARG A 288 10.00 -18.28 7.73
CA ARG A 288 9.22 -19.54 7.82
C ARG A 288 8.34 -19.62 9.06
N GLY A 289 8.61 -18.80 10.08
CA GLY A 289 7.98 -18.89 11.41
C GLY A 289 6.57 -18.29 11.50
N GLY A 290 6.09 -17.60 10.45
CA GLY A 290 4.75 -17.00 10.47
C GLY A 290 4.60 -15.81 11.43
N LYS A 291 3.35 -15.44 11.76
CA LYS A 291 3.02 -14.33 12.68
C LYS A 291 3.47 -14.63 14.11
N VAL A 292 4.06 -13.64 14.77
CA VAL A 292 4.41 -13.70 16.21
C VAL A 292 3.27 -13.11 17.06
N PHE A 293 2.57 -12.10 16.52
CA PHE A 293 1.39 -11.50 17.15
C PHE A 293 0.29 -11.31 16.10
N ARG A 294 -0.97 -11.39 16.56
CA ARG A 294 -2.14 -11.49 15.68
C ARG A 294 -2.30 -10.28 14.77
N GLY A 295 -2.11 -9.07 15.27
CA GLY A 295 -2.29 -7.81 14.55
C GLY A 295 -1.20 -7.46 13.56
N SER A 296 -0.18 -8.33 13.34
CA SER A 296 0.92 -8.03 12.42
C SER A 296 0.44 -7.85 10.99
N ASP A 297 0.73 -6.69 10.39
CA ASP A 297 0.44 -6.38 8.98
C ASP A 297 1.47 -6.97 8.01
N MET A 298 2.63 -7.43 8.51
CA MET A 298 3.58 -8.15 7.67
C MET A 298 2.91 -9.39 7.08
N PRO A 299 2.98 -9.61 5.76
CA PRO A 299 2.30 -10.72 5.07
C PRO A 299 3.01 -12.08 5.29
N TRP A 300 3.14 -12.50 6.55
CA TRP A 300 3.93 -13.66 6.96
C TRP A 300 3.57 -14.94 6.24
N GLU A 301 2.28 -15.17 6.00
CA GLU A 301 1.80 -16.39 5.33
C GLU A 301 2.19 -16.42 3.85
N ASN A 302 2.30 -15.26 3.22
CA ASN A 302 2.74 -15.11 1.84
C ASN A 302 4.26 -15.22 1.73
N VAL A 303 5.01 -14.40 2.48
CA VAL A 303 6.46 -14.40 2.41
C VAL A 303 7.08 -15.72 2.88
N ALA A 304 6.37 -16.51 3.70
CA ALA A 304 6.77 -17.85 4.05
C ALA A 304 6.76 -18.83 2.85
N GLU A 305 6.11 -18.48 1.75
CA GLU A 305 6.10 -19.25 0.50
C GLU A 305 7.21 -18.81 -0.49
N MET A 306 7.93 -17.71 -0.21
CA MET A 306 9.07 -17.33 -1.04
C MET A 306 10.13 -18.43 -1.06
N THR A 307 10.82 -18.56 -2.18
CA THR A 307 11.95 -19.50 -2.27
C THR A 307 13.04 -19.14 -1.27
N ASP A 308 13.82 -20.14 -0.82
CA ASP A 308 14.96 -19.88 0.06
C ASP A 308 15.98 -18.95 -0.59
N ALA A 309 16.19 -19.07 -1.91
CA ALA A 309 17.08 -18.21 -2.67
C ALA A 309 16.62 -16.74 -2.65
N ASP A 310 15.32 -16.47 -2.81
CA ASP A 310 14.78 -15.11 -2.76
C ASP A 310 14.83 -14.52 -1.34
N VAL A 311 14.52 -15.30 -0.30
CA VAL A 311 14.65 -14.84 1.10
C VAL A 311 16.12 -14.55 1.45
N ARG A 312 17.06 -15.42 1.05
CA ARG A 312 18.49 -15.16 1.24
C ARG A 312 18.97 -13.95 0.44
N SER A 313 18.41 -13.71 -0.75
CA SER A 313 18.70 -12.53 -1.55
C SER A 313 18.24 -11.25 -0.83
N LEU A 314 17.05 -11.26 -0.24
CA LEU A 314 16.56 -10.15 0.61
C LEU A 314 17.53 -9.89 1.77
N TYR A 315 17.96 -10.94 2.49
CA TYR A 315 18.92 -10.81 3.57
C TYR A 315 20.22 -10.15 3.11
N ARG A 316 20.82 -10.65 2.02
CA ARG A 316 22.07 -10.09 1.46
C ARG A 316 21.94 -8.62 1.08
N TYR A 317 20.82 -8.24 0.49
CA TYR A 317 20.53 -6.84 0.17
C TYR A 317 20.39 -5.98 1.43
N LEU A 318 19.53 -6.37 2.37
CA LEU A 318 19.30 -5.60 3.59
C LEU A 318 20.58 -5.45 4.43
N ARG A 319 21.41 -6.48 4.47
CA ARG A 319 22.74 -6.43 5.13
C ARG A 319 23.75 -5.55 4.43
N SER A 320 23.56 -5.25 3.13
CA SER A 320 24.43 -4.34 2.37
C SER A 320 24.04 -2.87 2.50
N LEU A 321 22.89 -2.56 3.13
CA LEU A 321 22.46 -1.19 3.33
C LEU A 321 23.35 -0.46 4.34
N THR A 322 23.44 0.87 4.20
CA THR A 322 24.10 1.71 5.20
C THR A 322 23.31 1.67 6.51
N PRO A 323 23.95 1.36 7.66
CA PRO A 323 23.28 1.41 8.95
C PRO A 323 22.70 2.78 9.25
N VAL A 324 21.44 2.83 9.68
CA VAL A 324 20.74 4.06 10.09
C VAL A 324 20.30 3.91 11.54
N ALA A 325 20.90 4.71 12.42
CA ALA A 325 20.51 4.73 13.82
C ALA A 325 19.14 5.42 13.97
N VAL A 326 18.19 4.70 14.53
CA VAL A 326 16.88 5.21 14.93
C VAL A 326 16.60 4.85 16.39
N VAL A 327 15.56 5.44 16.98
CA VAL A 327 15.11 5.02 18.30
C VAL A 327 14.60 3.58 18.23
N ALA A 328 15.24 2.68 18.98
CA ALA A 328 14.80 1.29 19.05
C ALA A 328 13.43 1.20 19.72
N ALA A 329 12.49 0.58 19.05
CA ALA A 329 11.14 0.40 19.56
C ALA A 329 10.64 -1.01 19.23
N PRO A 330 9.88 -1.65 20.16
CA PRO A 330 9.21 -2.91 19.84
C PRO A 330 8.22 -2.74 18.66
N SER A 331 8.17 -3.72 17.76
CA SER A 331 7.26 -3.69 16.61
C SER A 331 5.78 -3.79 17.02
N HIS A 332 5.50 -4.33 18.19
CA HIS A 332 4.18 -4.38 18.83
C HIS A 332 4.34 -3.88 20.27
N ARG A 333 3.57 -2.87 20.66
CA ARG A 333 3.72 -2.19 21.95
C ARG A 333 2.42 -1.51 22.39
N PRO A 334 2.26 -1.17 23.68
CA PRO A 334 1.11 -0.40 24.15
C PRO A 334 0.99 0.94 23.42
N LYS A 335 -0.22 1.37 23.14
CA LYS A 335 -0.52 2.66 22.49
C LYS A 335 0.06 3.83 23.27
N GLY A 336 0.75 4.73 22.56
CA GLY A 336 1.41 5.88 23.16
C GLY A 336 2.72 5.53 23.90
N TRP A 337 3.32 4.39 23.56
CA TRP A 337 4.62 3.98 24.11
C TRP A 337 5.68 5.07 23.90
N LYS A 338 6.47 5.30 24.94
CA LYS A 338 7.62 6.22 24.90
C LYS A 338 8.87 5.45 25.29
N THR A 339 9.99 5.80 24.67
CA THR A 339 11.30 5.30 25.13
C THR A 339 11.49 5.67 26.59
N ALA A 340 11.96 4.71 27.38
CA ALA A 340 12.56 5.05 28.67
C ALA A 340 13.76 5.97 28.38
N GLY A 341 13.74 7.18 28.93
CA GLY A 341 14.78 8.18 28.78
C GLY A 341 16.10 7.73 29.37
#